data_86cee1da62f9e45a572d648c133e439b
#
_entry.id   86cee1da62f9e45a572d648c133e439b
#
_cell.length_a   1.000
_cell.length_b   1.000
_cell.length_c   1.000
_cell.angle_alpha   90.00
_cell.angle_beta   90.00
_cell.angle_gamma   90.00
#
_symmetry.space_group_name_H-M   'P 1'
#
loop_
_entity.id
_entity.type
_entity.pdbx_description
1 polymer ?
#
loop_
_entity_poly.entity_id
_entity_poly.type
_entity_poly.pdbx_seq_one_letter_code
_entity_poly.pdbx_strand_id
1 'polypeptide(L)'
;FYKGKVSLIEKVFGGGKKVTGLPEYYEIEVTHLTGEYRETLIVWTPVQWNGRFAGTAGGGTGIGGRGYLTHPMNTQRGWNLPYCVCNGFSAATMYAGNIDGWHDHLIDEESGKFNRELYENWRIRSTHNMTVFGKAITEIVQGKSILYSYFNGGSGGGRQALMEVQNYPNDYDGVWASCPAINWEKFLLAGFWPGVVMNEYNHVLSAKKNEFFLNAVMEKNGGKEKYYRLKAIPPFDFQTLVGQKVGRG
;
A
#
# COMPACT_ATOMS: atom_id res chain seq x y z
N PHE A 1 -12.03 18.84 -13.29
CA PHE A 1 -11.59 19.99 -12.49
C PHE A 1 -12.50 20.16 -11.27
N TYR A 2 -11.91 20.24 -10.11
CA TYR A 2 -12.64 20.43 -8.84
C TYR A 2 -12.35 21.85 -8.33
N LYS A 3 -13.39 22.64 -8.19
CA LYS A 3 -13.31 24.04 -7.78
C LYS A 3 -13.80 24.20 -6.35
N GLY A 4 -13.02 24.89 -5.53
CA GLY A 4 -13.36 25.15 -4.12
C GLY A 4 -13.08 23.96 -3.19
N LYS A 5 -13.66 24.01 -1.99
CA LYS A 5 -13.44 23.00 -0.97
C LYS A 5 -14.28 21.76 -1.22
N VAL A 6 -13.64 20.67 -1.56
CA VAL A 6 -14.26 19.37 -1.77
C VAL A 6 -14.18 18.56 -0.48
N SER A 7 -15.28 17.87 -0.15
CA SER A 7 -15.28 16.89 0.94
C SER A 7 -15.33 15.49 0.37
N LEU A 8 -14.35 14.67 0.70
CA LEU A 8 -14.32 13.27 0.38
C LEU A 8 -14.66 12.45 1.62
N ILE A 9 -15.60 11.53 1.48
CA ILE A 9 -15.94 10.56 2.52
C ILE A 9 -15.28 9.26 2.17
N GLU A 10 -14.47 8.81 3.07
CA GLU A 10 -13.69 7.62 2.93
C GLU A 10 -14.18 6.49 3.80
N LYS A 11 -14.24 5.27 3.24
CA LYS A 11 -14.50 4.04 3.99
C LYS A 11 -13.33 3.09 3.77
N VAL A 12 -12.42 3.02 4.73
CA VAL A 12 -11.34 2.05 4.71
C VAL A 12 -11.38 1.21 5.97
N PHE A 13 -11.31 -0.10 5.83
CA PHE A 13 -11.18 -1.03 6.96
C PHE A 13 -12.18 -0.77 8.09
N GLY A 14 -13.44 -0.52 7.73
CA GLY A 14 -14.52 -0.34 8.70
C GLY A 14 -14.68 1.08 9.27
N GLY A 15 -13.86 2.03 8.87
CA GLY A 15 -13.95 3.43 9.31
C GLY A 15 -14.06 4.41 8.15
N GLY A 16 -15.11 5.23 8.15
CA GLY A 16 -15.18 6.35 7.21
C GLY A 16 -14.41 7.55 7.74
N LYS A 17 -13.50 8.12 6.93
CA LYS A 17 -12.81 9.36 7.25
C LYS A 17 -13.15 10.43 6.23
N LYS A 18 -13.65 11.55 6.71
CA LYS A 18 -13.95 12.70 5.86
C LYS A 18 -12.71 13.55 5.71
N VAL A 19 -12.31 13.80 4.47
CA VAL A 19 -11.27 14.78 4.15
C VAL A 19 -11.95 16.08 3.72
N THR A 20 -11.56 17.19 4.34
CA THR A 20 -12.13 18.51 4.08
C THR A 20 -11.02 19.51 3.79
N GLY A 21 -11.37 20.61 3.13
CA GLY A 21 -10.43 21.70 2.88
C GLY A 21 -9.47 21.45 1.73
N LEU A 22 -9.83 20.57 0.79
CA LEU A 22 -9.09 20.41 -0.45
C LEU A 22 -9.05 21.73 -1.22
N PRO A 23 -7.89 22.12 -1.78
CA PRO A 23 -7.79 23.28 -2.67
C PRO A 23 -8.52 23.01 -3.99
N GLU A 24 -8.53 23.97 -4.88
CA GLU A 24 -8.89 23.73 -6.28
C GLU A 24 -7.80 22.87 -6.93
N TYR A 25 -8.20 21.82 -7.64
CA TYR A 25 -7.26 20.89 -8.29
C TYR A 25 -7.88 20.24 -9.53
N TYR A 26 -7.00 19.72 -10.37
CA TYR A 26 -7.36 18.86 -11.49
C TYR A 26 -7.19 17.41 -11.07
N GLU A 27 -8.14 16.56 -11.43
CA GLU A 27 -8.01 15.12 -11.42
C GLU A 27 -7.93 14.63 -12.85
N ILE A 28 -6.89 13.93 -13.18
CA ILE A 28 -6.62 13.38 -14.49
C ILE A 28 -6.48 11.87 -14.34
N GLU A 29 -7.35 11.13 -14.98
CA GLU A 29 -7.25 9.69 -15.10
C GLU A 29 -6.68 9.30 -16.45
N VAL A 30 -5.70 8.44 -16.45
CA VAL A 30 -5.06 7.93 -17.65
C VAL A 30 -5.13 6.41 -17.65
N THR A 31 -5.58 5.85 -18.76
CA THR A 31 -5.46 4.43 -19.03
C THR A 31 -4.34 4.21 -20.02
N HIS A 32 -3.34 3.47 -19.57
CA HIS A 32 -2.22 3.03 -20.38
C HIS A 32 -2.37 1.54 -20.73
N LEU A 33 -2.05 1.20 -21.96
CA LEU A 33 -2.07 -0.19 -22.41
C LEU A 33 -0.64 -0.73 -22.43
N THR A 34 -0.40 -1.79 -21.67
CA THR A 34 0.85 -2.54 -21.71
C THR A 34 0.52 -3.94 -22.24
N GLY A 35 0.77 -4.17 -23.51
CA GLY A 35 0.27 -5.38 -24.17
C GLY A 35 -1.26 -5.43 -24.15
N GLU A 36 -1.82 -6.49 -23.59
CA GLU A 36 -3.27 -6.66 -23.43
C GLU A 36 -3.81 -6.07 -22.13
N TYR A 37 -2.94 -5.62 -21.25
CA TYR A 37 -3.31 -5.16 -19.91
C TYR A 37 -3.48 -3.64 -19.84
N ARG A 38 -4.48 -3.24 -19.06
CA ARG A 38 -4.77 -1.85 -18.78
C ARG A 38 -4.18 -1.46 -17.43
N GLU A 39 -3.34 -0.46 -17.45
CA GLU A 39 -2.88 0.24 -16.25
C GLU A 39 -3.66 1.53 -16.13
N THR A 40 -4.22 1.80 -14.97
CA THR A 40 -4.86 3.09 -14.71
C THR A 40 -4.04 3.85 -13.69
N LEU A 41 -3.68 5.06 -14.03
CA LEU A 41 -3.07 6.01 -13.11
C LEU A 41 -3.98 7.22 -12.93
N ILE A 42 -3.93 7.80 -11.76
CA ILE A 42 -4.66 9.02 -11.42
C ILE A 42 -3.66 10.05 -10.95
N VAL A 43 -3.72 11.24 -11.55
CA VAL A 43 -2.91 12.39 -11.17
C VAL A 43 -3.83 13.46 -10.60
N TRP A 44 -3.53 13.90 -9.39
CA TRP A 44 -4.12 15.09 -8.80
C TRP A 44 -3.09 16.21 -8.79
N THR A 45 -3.44 17.35 -9.35
CA THR A 45 -2.55 18.51 -9.38
C THR A 45 -3.30 19.78 -8.95
N PRO A 46 -2.87 20.47 -7.89
CA PRO A 46 -3.55 21.66 -7.40
C PRO A 46 -3.31 22.86 -8.33
N VAL A 47 -4.28 23.76 -8.40
CA VAL A 47 -4.14 25.02 -9.15
C VAL A 47 -2.98 25.86 -8.57
N GLN A 48 -2.84 25.87 -7.26
CA GLN A 48 -1.72 26.51 -6.54
C GLN A 48 -0.59 25.48 -6.31
N TRP A 49 0.12 25.14 -7.39
CA TRP A 49 1.19 24.16 -7.35
C TRP A 49 2.52 24.75 -6.88
N ASN A 50 3.24 24.03 -6.04
CA ASN A 50 4.52 24.45 -5.45
C ASN A 50 5.77 23.93 -6.20
N GLY A 51 5.62 23.36 -7.38
CA GLY A 51 6.72 22.81 -8.17
C GLY A 51 7.13 21.39 -7.75
N ARG A 52 6.43 20.74 -6.83
CA ARG A 52 6.78 19.41 -6.35
C ARG A 52 5.82 18.33 -6.84
N PHE A 53 6.40 17.16 -7.10
CA PHE A 53 5.66 15.96 -7.50
C PHE A 53 5.82 14.85 -6.46
N ALA A 54 4.75 14.12 -6.19
CA ALA A 54 4.74 12.96 -5.32
C ALA A 54 4.22 11.72 -6.04
N GLY A 55 5.05 10.70 -6.22
CA GLY A 55 4.61 9.35 -6.53
C GLY A 55 4.14 8.68 -5.24
N THR A 56 2.96 8.09 -5.25
CA THR A 56 2.38 7.45 -4.09
C THR A 56 1.96 6.02 -4.43
N ALA A 57 2.21 5.11 -3.52
CA ALA A 57 1.95 3.69 -3.73
C ALA A 57 1.12 3.08 -2.60
N GLY A 58 0.28 2.13 -2.96
CA GLY A 58 -0.68 1.51 -2.07
C GLY A 58 -0.14 0.36 -1.23
N GLY A 59 -0.93 -0.03 -0.25
CA GLY A 59 -0.68 -1.22 0.57
C GLY A 59 -1.11 -2.53 -0.10
N GLY A 60 -0.80 -3.64 0.53
CA GLY A 60 -1.08 -4.97 -0.02
C GLY A 60 -0.32 -5.20 -1.31
N THR A 61 -0.99 -5.74 -2.30
CA THR A 61 -0.45 -5.95 -3.65
C THR A 61 -0.58 -4.73 -4.56
N GLY A 62 -1.13 -3.62 -4.07
CA GLY A 62 -1.45 -2.45 -4.88
C GLY A 62 -2.65 -2.68 -5.80
N ILE A 63 -3.44 -3.70 -5.50
CA ILE A 63 -4.59 -4.12 -6.27
C ILE A 63 -5.84 -3.46 -5.72
N GLY A 64 -6.61 -2.89 -6.57
CA GLY A 64 -7.91 -2.35 -6.22
C GLY A 64 -8.53 -1.67 -7.43
N GLY A 65 -9.83 -1.80 -7.57
CA GLY A 65 -10.56 -1.11 -8.61
C GLY A 65 -10.48 0.42 -8.48
N ARG A 66 -11.16 1.12 -9.37
CA ARG A 66 -11.16 2.59 -9.41
C ARG A 66 -11.39 3.25 -8.06
N GLY A 67 -12.31 2.71 -7.24
CA GLY A 67 -12.58 3.22 -5.90
C GLY A 67 -11.36 3.17 -4.97
N TYR A 68 -10.47 2.21 -5.21
CA TYR A 68 -9.20 2.13 -4.49
C TYR A 68 -8.25 3.26 -4.89
N LEU A 69 -8.16 3.61 -6.14
CA LEU A 69 -7.26 4.66 -6.63
C LEU A 69 -7.67 6.06 -6.14
N THR A 70 -8.96 6.31 -6.11
CA THR A 70 -9.51 7.61 -5.68
C THR A 70 -9.70 7.73 -4.18
N HIS A 71 -9.48 6.63 -3.46
CA HIS A 71 -9.68 6.61 -2.02
C HIS A 71 -8.58 7.38 -1.31
N PRO A 72 -8.90 8.39 -0.50
CA PRO A 72 -7.89 9.31 0.06
C PRO A 72 -6.84 8.68 0.95
N MET A 73 -7.08 7.48 1.49
CA MET A 73 -6.14 6.76 2.37
C MET A 73 -5.39 5.62 1.69
N ASN A 74 -5.63 5.41 0.43
CA ASN A 74 -5.09 4.26 -0.27
C ASN A 74 -3.59 4.25 -0.42
N THR A 75 -3.03 5.41 -0.37
CA THR A 75 -1.62 5.61 -0.54
C THR A 75 -0.97 5.91 0.78
N GLN A 76 -1.11 4.99 1.71
CA GLN A 76 -0.41 4.98 2.98
C GLN A 76 -0.55 6.20 3.90
N ARG A 77 -0.41 5.92 5.15
CA ARG A 77 -0.54 6.86 6.26
C ARG A 77 0.35 8.08 6.06
N GLY A 78 -0.26 9.19 5.67
CA GLY A 78 0.37 10.49 5.60
C GLY A 78 0.54 11.06 4.20
N TRP A 79 0.94 10.27 3.20
CA TRP A 79 1.13 10.75 1.83
C TRP A 79 0.14 10.07 0.89
N ASN A 80 -1.03 10.61 0.78
CA ASN A 80 -2.07 10.25 -0.17
C ASN A 80 -2.37 11.45 -1.08
N LEU A 81 -3.14 11.25 -2.14
CA LEU A 81 -3.47 12.30 -3.08
C LEU A 81 -4.05 13.56 -2.39
N PRO A 82 -5.05 13.45 -1.50
CA PRO A 82 -5.56 14.61 -0.77
C PRO A 82 -4.51 15.34 0.05
N TYR A 83 -3.69 14.60 0.79
CA TYR A 83 -2.63 15.21 1.58
C TYR A 83 -1.63 15.97 0.70
N CYS A 84 -1.22 15.36 -0.41
CA CYS A 84 -0.28 15.97 -1.34
C CYS A 84 -0.83 17.28 -1.91
N VAL A 85 -2.05 17.27 -2.44
CA VAL A 85 -2.64 18.49 -3.03
C VAL A 85 -2.91 19.58 -1.98
N CYS A 86 -3.28 19.22 -0.74
CA CYS A 86 -3.40 20.17 0.36
C CYS A 86 -2.07 20.85 0.72
N ASN A 87 -0.95 20.18 0.44
CA ASN A 87 0.40 20.73 0.65
C ASN A 87 1.02 21.29 -0.64
N GLY A 88 0.22 21.50 -1.67
CA GLY A 88 0.64 22.11 -2.93
C GLY A 88 1.41 21.19 -3.87
N PHE A 89 1.48 19.88 -3.61
CA PHE A 89 2.12 18.90 -4.50
C PHE A 89 1.15 18.43 -5.57
N SER A 90 1.65 18.22 -6.78
CA SER A 90 1.03 17.27 -7.70
C SER A 90 1.35 15.86 -7.22
N ALA A 91 0.40 14.95 -7.35
CA ALA A 91 0.63 13.57 -6.91
C ALA A 91 -0.03 12.57 -7.86
N ALA A 92 0.61 11.43 -8.02
CA ALA A 92 0.08 10.33 -8.79
C ALA A 92 0.02 9.04 -7.96
N THR A 93 -0.98 8.23 -8.29
CA THR A 93 -1.11 6.84 -7.84
C THR A 93 -1.58 5.96 -9.00
N MET A 94 -1.39 4.66 -8.87
CA MET A 94 -1.80 3.70 -9.89
C MET A 94 -2.22 2.38 -9.28
N TYR A 95 -2.85 1.53 -10.06
CA TYR A 95 -2.88 0.11 -9.80
C TYR A 95 -2.09 -0.65 -10.88
N ALA A 96 -1.48 -1.73 -10.48
CA ALA A 96 -0.45 -2.41 -11.26
C ALA A 96 -0.98 -3.29 -12.41
N GLY A 97 -2.04 -2.88 -13.09
CA GLY A 97 -2.70 -3.66 -14.13
C GLY A 97 -3.60 -4.79 -13.60
N ASN A 98 -3.83 -4.83 -12.31
CA ASN A 98 -4.58 -5.88 -11.62
C ASN A 98 -5.95 -5.37 -11.27
N ILE A 99 -6.96 -5.76 -12.01
CA ILE A 99 -8.26 -5.13 -11.93
C ILE A 99 -9.09 -5.70 -10.78
N ASP A 100 -9.06 -7.00 -10.55
CA ASP A 100 -9.96 -7.67 -9.62
C ASP A 100 -9.30 -8.88 -8.94
N GLY A 101 -8.82 -8.75 -7.77
CA GLY A 101 -8.31 -9.88 -7.00
C GLY A 101 -6.95 -9.66 -6.34
N TRP A 102 -6.67 -10.45 -5.32
CA TRP A 102 -5.47 -10.26 -4.50
C TRP A 102 -4.20 -10.84 -5.13
N HIS A 103 -4.27 -12.06 -5.62
CA HIS A 103 -3.15 -12.76 -6.22
C HIS A 103 -3.55 -13.59 -7.43
N ASP A 104 -4.84 -13.78 -7.63
CA ASP A 104 -5.40 -14.64 -8.65
C ASP A 104 -5.02 -14.16 -10.06
N HIS A 105 -4.82 -12.84 -10.20
CA HIS A 105 -4.39 -12.23 -11.45
C HIS A 105 -3.02 -12.70 -11.97
N LEU A 106 -2.16 -13.26 -11.11
CA LEU A 106 -0.87 -13.80 -11.53
C LEU A 106 -0.97 -15.20 -12.12
N ILE A 107 -2.12 -15.83 -11.98
CA ILE A 107 -2.41 -17.13 -12.57
C ILE A 107 -3.51 -16.94 -13.59
N ASP A 108 -3.26 -17.32 -14.80
CA ASP A 108 -4.28 -17.33 -15.85
C ASP A 108 -5.34 -18.38 -15.51
N GLU A 109 -6.59 -17.94 -15.38
CA GLU A 109 -7.69 -18.79 -14.92
C GLU A 109 -8.01 -19.96 -15.86
N GLU A 110 -7.83 -19.76 -17.17
CA GLU A 110 -8.15 -20.79 -18.16
C GLU A 110 -7.06 -21.86 -18.26
N SER A 111 -5.80 -21.43 -18.30
CA SER A 111 -4.66 -22.33 -18.47
C SER A 111 -4.01 -22.78 -17.17
N GLY A 112 -4.32 -22.15 -16.05
CA GLY A 112 -3.65 -22.35 -14.75
C GLY A 112 -2.17 -21.96 -14.75
N LYS A 113 -1.71 -21.26 -15.78
CA LYS A 113 -0.30 -20.88 -15.91
C LYS A 113 0.01 -19.54 -15.27
N PHE A 114 1.25 -19.39 -14.84
CA PHE A 114 1.76 -18.13 -14.31
C PHE A 114 1.80 -17.06 -15.41
N ASN A 115 1.15 -15.92 -15.14
CA ASN A 115 1.10 -14.78 -16.04
C ASN A 115 2.30 -13.86 -15.81
N ARG A 116 3.35 -14.11 -16.57
CA ARG A 116 4.61 -13.36 -16.44
C ARG A 116 4.45 -11.87 -16.77
N GLU A 117 3.59 -11.52 -17.70
CA GLU A 117 3.35 -10.14 -18.13
C GLU A 117 2.76 -9.31 -16.98
N LEU A 118 1.68 -9.80 -16.35
CA LEU A 118 1.09 -9.16 -15.19
C LEU A 118 2.04 -9.10 -13.99
N TYR A 119 2.85 -10.14 -13.80
CA TYR A 119 3.87 -10.14 -12.76
C TYR A 119 4.90 -9.03 -12.96
N GLU A 120 5.42 -8.83 -14.18
CA GLU A 120 6.39 -7.78 -14.48
C GLU A 120 5.76 -6.38 -14.33
N ASN A 121 4.48 -6.22 -14.69
CA ASN A 121 3.74 -5.00 -14.44
C ASN A 121 3.65 -4.71 -12.94
N TRP A 122 3.17 -5.68 -12.17
CA TRP A 122 3.06 -5.56 -10.71
C TRP A 122 4.42 -5.37 -10.04
N ARG A 123 5.43 -6.08 -10.52
CA ARG A 123 6.76 -6.06 -9.92
C ARG A 123 7.43 -4.70 -10.06
N ILE A 124 7.38 -4.09 -11.25
CA ILE A 124 8.18 -2.92 -11.56
C ILE A 124 7.55 -1.92 -12.54
N ARG A 125 7.02 -2.39 -13.68
CA ARG A 125 6.68 -1.49 -14.80
C ARG A 125 5.62 -0.45 -14.45
N SER A 126 4.54 -0.85 -13.78
CA SER A 126 3.44 0.04 -13.46
C SER A 126 3.85 1.21 -12.57
N THR A 127 4.75 0.99 -11.62
CA THR A 127 5.26 2.06 -10.76
C THR A 127 6.08 3.07 -11.56
N HIS A 128 6.96 2.58 -12.42
CA HIS A 128 7.74 3.44 -13.30
C HIS A 128 6.86 4.19 -14.32
N ASN A 129 5.90 3.51 -14.95
CA ASN A 129 4.95 4.14 -15.86
C ASN A 129 4.16 5.27 -15.17
N MET A 130 3.69 5.02 -13.94
CA MET A 130 3.04 6.05 -13.13
C MET A 130 3.96 7.26 -12.92
N THR A 131 5.23 7.02 -12.64
CA THR A 131 6.22 8.07 -12.43
C THR A 131 6.41 8.91 -13.68
N VAL A 132 6.69 8.27 -14.81
CA VAL A 132 6.94 8.94 -16.09
C VAL A 132 5.71 9.70 -16.56
N PHE A 133 4.56 9.06 -16.63
CA PHE A 133 3.32 9.70 -17.08
C PHE A 133 2.81 10.73 -16.07
N GLY A 134 2.89 10.44 -14.78
CA GLY A 134 2.45 11.36 -13.73
C GLY A 134 3.24 12.68 -13.77
N LYS A 135 4.55 12.61 -13.96
CA LYS A 135 5.40 13.79 -14.12
C LYS A 135 5.07 14.56 -15.39
N ALA A 136 5.02 13.88 -16.53
CA ALA A 136 4.71 14.51 -17.81
C ALA A 136 3.35 15.22 -17.81
N ILE A 137 2.32 14.56 -17.26
CA ILE A 137 0.98 15.15 -17.13
C ILE A 137 1.02 16.37 -16.20
N THR A 138 1.73 16.28 -15.08
CA THR A 138 1.88 17.41 -14.17
C THR A 138 2.48 18.61 -14.87
N GLU A 139 3.58 18.44 -15.60
CA GLU A 139 4.26 19.52 -16.33
C GLU A 139 3.39 20.12 -17.43
N ILE A 140 2.66 19.29 -18.17
CA ILE A 140 1.72 19.74 -19.20
C ILE A 140 0.60 20.61 -18.58
N VAL A 141 -0.03 20.14 -17.50
CA VAL A 141 -1.15 20.84 -16.86
C VAL A 141 -0.69 22.12 -16.18
N GLN A 142 0.47 22.10 -15.55
CA GLN A 142 1.03 23.25 -14.84
C GLN A 142 1.77 24.24 -15.74
N GLY A 143 2.14 23.83 -16.96
CA GLY A 143 2.94 24.65 -17.89
C GLY A 143 4.34 24.98 -17.37
N LYS A 144 4.86 24.20 -16.44
CA LYS A 144 6.15 24.41 -15.76
C LYS A 144 6.79 23.07 -15.43
N SER A 145 8.12 23.02 -15.42
CA SER A 145 8.87 21.84 -15.02
C SER A 145 8.78 21.57 -13.52
N ILE A 146 8.84 20.30 -13.15
CA ILE A 146 8.94 19.85 -11.78
C ILE A 146 10.30 20.26 -11.20
N LEU A 147 10.29 20.88 -10.02
CA LEU A 147 11.50 21.27 -9.32
C LEU A 147 12.08 20.10 -8.49
N TYR A 148 11.23 19.39 -7.82
CA TYR A 148 11.59 18.22 -7.01
C TYR A 148 10.51 17.17 -7.06
N SER A 149 10.92 15.92 -7.02
CA SER A 149 10.04 14.75 -7.03
C SER A 149 10.36 13.77 -5.92
N TYR A 150 9.31 13.24 -5.31
CA TYR A 150 9.43 12.34 -4.17
C TYR A 150 8.56 11.11 -4.36
N PHE A 151 9.01 9.96 -3.87
CA PHE A 151 8.19 8.77 -3.79
C PHE A 151 7.95 8.40 -2.33
N ASN A 152 6.71 8.08 -1.99
CA ASN A 152 6.36 7.59 -0.66
C ASN A 152 5.56 6.31 -0.76
N GLY A 153 6.07 5.26 -0.15
CA GLY A 153 5.38 3.99 -0.11
C GLY A 153 5.62 3.21 1.19
N GLY A 154 4.56 2.61 1.69
CA GLY A 154 4.64 1.74 2.86
C GLY A 154 4.10 0.34 2.55
N SER A 155 4.58 -0.70 3.24
CA SER A 155 4.18 -2.09 3.02
C SER A 155 4.45 -2.54 1.58
N GLY A 156 3.42 -2.92 0.80
CA GLY A 156 3.54 -3.15 -0.64
C GLY A 156 4.10 -1.94 -1.39
N GLY A 157 3.68 -0.73 -1.01
CA GLY A 157 4.24 0.52 -1.53
C GLY A 157 5.70 0.74 -1.13
N GLY A 158 6.11 0.27 0.04
CA GLY A 158 7.52 0.25 0.45
C GLY A 158 8.37 -0.66 -0.44
N ARG A 159 7.81 -1.79 -0.87
CA ARG A 159 8.44 -2.65 -1.89
C ARG A 159 8.60 -1.89 -3.22
N GLN A 160 7.54 -1.21 -3.67
CA GLN A 160 7.58 -0.41 -4.90
C GLN A 160 8.62 0.70 -4.80
N ALA A 161 8.70 1.39 -3.67
CA ALA A 161 9.72 2.42 -3.41
C ALA A 161 11.15 1.89 -3.58
N LEU A 162 11.45 0.72 -3.02
CA LEU A 162 12.76 0.09 -3.16
C LEU A 162 13.04 -0.38 -4.59
N MET A 163 12.01 -0.91 -5.26
CA MET A 163 12.13 -1.33 -6.66
C MET A 163 12.41 -0.13 -7.57
N GLU A 164 11.78 1.01 -7.29
CA GLU A 164 11.99 2.25 -8.04
C GLU A 164 13.43 2.73 -7.89
N VAL A 165 13.93 2.85 -6.67
CA VAL A 165 15.31 3.27 -6.42
C VAL A 165 16.33 2.32 -7.05
N GLN A 166 16.06 1.02 -7.00
CA GLN A 166 16.97 0.00 -7.52
C GLN A 166 17.07 0.02 -9.05
N ASN A 167 15.94 0.25 -9.74
CA ASN A 167 15.88 0.10 -11.19
C ASN A 167 15.87 1.45 -11.93
N TYR A 168 15.36 2.50 -11.28
CA TYR A 168 15.19 3.84 -11.84
C TYR A 168 15.68 4.93 -10.87
N PRO A 169 16.96 4.93 -10.50
CA PRO A 169 17.50 5.81 -9.44
C PRO A 169 17.38 7.30 -9.73
N ASN A 170 17.13 7.67 -10.98
CA ASN A 170 16.99 9.07 -11.40
C ASN A 170 15.54 9.56 -11.43
N ASP A 171 14.58 8.70 -11.10
CA ASP A 171 13.16 9.05 -11.17
C ASP A 171 12.73 9.98 -10.06
N TYR A 172 13.39 9.94 -8.92
CA TYR A 172 13.04 10.75 -7.76
C TYR A 172 14.25 11.37 -7.07
N ASP A 173 14.07 12.58 -6.58
CA ASP A 173 15.08 13.26 -5.74
C ASP A 173 15.10 12.69 -4.32
N GLY A 174 14.01 12.09 -3.88
CA GLY A 174 13.94 11.45 -2.57
C GLY A 174 12.88 10.35 -2.51
N VAL A 175 13.21 9.26 -1.83
CA VAL A 175 12.33 8.10 -1.69
C VAL A 175 12.20 7.69 -0.23
N TRP A 176 10.95 7.54 0.22
CA TRP A 176 10.64 6.99 1.52
C TRP A 176 9.99 5.61 1.39
N ALA A 177 10.71 4.58 1.80
CA ALA A 177 10.22 3.22 1.89
C ALA A 177 9.97 2.85 3.37
N SER A 178 8.71 2.79 3.79
CA SER A 178 8.35 2.39 5.15
C SER A 178 7.86 0.96 5.21
N CYS A 179 8.28 0.21 6.23
CA CYS A 179 7.92 -1.20 6.46
C CYS A 179 7.79 -2.02 5.14
N PRO A 180 8.81 -2.01 4.26
CA PRO A 180 8.69 -2.57 2.94
C PRO A 180 8.41 -4.08 2.96
N ALA A 181 7.43 -4.52 2.18
CA ALA A 181 7.13 -5.93 1.99
C ALA A 181 8.15 -6.53 1.00
N ILE A 182 9.25 -7.02 1.52
CA ILE A 182 10.36 -7.62 0.77
C ILE A 182 10.57 -9.08 1.16
N ASN A 183 11.43 -9.80 0.41
CA ASN A 183 11.69 -11.23 0.62
C ASN A 183 10.40 -12.05 0.62
N TRP A 184 9.62 -11.88 -0.43
CA TRP A 184 8.25 -12.39 -0.53
C TRP A 184 8.15 -13.90 -0.30
N GLU A 185 9.12 -14.68 -0.75
CA GLU A 185 9.17 -16.14 -0.52
C GLU A 185 9.20 -16.48 0.97
N LYS A 186 9.98 -15.75 1.76
CA LYS A 186 10.07 -15.95 3.21
C LYS A 186 8.87 -15.33 3.94
N PHE A 187 8.47 -14.15 3.51
CA PHE A 187 7.37 -13.40 4.08
C PHE A 187 6.03 -14.16 3.94
N LEU A 188 5.74 -14.68 2.74
CA LEU A 188 4.53 -15.43 2.48
C LEU A 188 4.54 -16.79 3.20
N LEU A 189 5.65 -17.52 3.18
CA LEU A 189 5.77 -18.76 3.93
C LEU A 189 5.52 -18.55 5.42
N ALA A 190 6.12 -17.53 6.02
CA ALA A 190 5.88 -17.22 7.42
C ALA A 190 4.42 -16.86 7.69
N GLY A 191 3.76 -16.14 6.77
CA GLY A 191 2.34 -15.76 6.90
C GLY A 191 1.38 -16.94 6.75
N PHE A 192 1.66 -17.87 5.86
CA PHE A 192 0.81 -19.04 5.61
C PHE A 192 1.08 -20.21 6.55
N TRP A 193 2.26 -20.27 7.18
CA TRP A 193 2.66 -21.39 8.03
C TRP A 193 1.64 -21.77 9.10
N PRO A 194 1.05 -20.85 9.86
CA PRO A 194 0.02 -21.19 10.83
C PRO A 194 -1.19 -21.90 10.20
N GLY A 195 -1.60 -21.47 9.01
CA GLY A 195 -2.69 -22.11 8.26
C GLY A 195 -2.34 -23.54 7.84
N VAL A 196 -1.13 -23.74 7.35
CA VAL A 196 -0.62 -25.07 6.96
C VAL A 196 -0.62 -26.01 8.17
N VAL A 197 -0.10 -25.57 9.31
CA VAL A 197 -0.08 -26.34 10.55
C VAL A 197 -1.49 -26.67 11.03
N MET A 198 -2.39 -25.69 11.04
CA MET A 198 -3.78 -25.92 11.44
C MET A 198 -4.49 -26.93 10.53
N ASN A 199 -4.21 -26.89 9.25
CA ASN A 199 -4.76 -27.85 8.27
C ASN A 199 -4.19 -29.25 8.48
N GLU A 200 -2.88 -29.39 8.66
CA GLU A 200 -2.20 -30.68 8.88
C GLU A 200 -2.75 -31.42 10.11
N TYR A 201 -2.94 -30.68 11.18
CA TYR A 201 -3.47 -31.25 12.43
C TYR A 201 -5.00 -31.23 12.50
N ASN A 202 -5.69 -30.84 11.44
CA ASN A 202 -7.15 -30.67 11.42
C ASN A 202 -7.67 -29.90 12.66
N HIS A 203 -6.94 -28.85 13.04
CA HIS A 203 -7.20 -28.11 14.27
C HIS A 203 -7.08 -26.61 14.06
N VAL A 204 -8.19 -25.91 14.19
CA VAL A 204 -8.24 -24.45 14.16
C VAL A 204 -8.13 -23.90 15.56
N LEU A 205 -7.31 -22.89 15.75
CA LEU A 205 -7.18 -22.19 17.03
C LEU A 205 -8.52 -21.56 17.41
N SER A 206 -9.16 -22.06 18.48
CA SER A 206 -10.43 -21.51 18.92
C SER A 206 -10.30 -20.07 19.44
N ALA A 207 -11.37 -19.30 19.34
CA ALA A 207 -11.40 -17.94 19.88
C ALA A 207 -10.97 -17.88 21.36
N LYS A 208 -11.40 -18.85 22.17
CA LYS A 208 -11.02 -18.95 23.57
C LYS A 208 -9.51 -19.16 23.78
N LYS A 209 -8.89 -20.04 23.00
CA LYS A 209 -7.43 -20.25 23.05
C LYS A 209 -6.67 -19.01 22.58
N ASN A 210 -7.16 -18.35 21.56
CA ASN A 210 -6.56 -17.11 21.05
C ASN A 210 -6.65 -15.99 22.10
N GLU A 211 -7.80 -15.82 22.74
CA GLU A 211 -7.99 -14.86 23.83
C GLU A 211 -7.06 -15.16 25.02
N PHE A 212 -6.98 -16.43 25.41
CA PHE A 212 -6.07 -16.84 26.47
C PHE A 212 -4.60 -16.52 26.16
N PHE A 213 -4.18 -16.80 24.92
CA PHE A 213 -2.85 -16.47 24.46
C PHE A 213 -2.61 -14.96 24.47
N LEU A 214 -3.54 -14.17 23.92
CA LEU A 214 -3.44 -12.71 23.91
C LEU A 214 -3.34 -12.13 25.32
N ASN A 215 -4.12 -12.65 26.27
CA ASN A 215 -4.06 -12.23 27.66
C ASN A 215 -2.69 -12.53 28.29
N ALA A 216 -2.14 -13.72 28.01
CA ALA A 216 -0.79 -14.08 28.49
C ALA A 216 0.31 -13.15 27.92
N VAL A 217 0.20 -12.76 26.65
CA VAL A 217 1.10 -11.78 26.03
C VAL A 217 0.95 -10.41 26.69
N MET A 218 -0.27 -9.96 26.91
CA MET A 218 -0.54 -8.68 27.56
C MET A 218 0.00 -8.63 28.98
N GLU A 219 -0.25 -9.68 29.80
CA GLU A 219 0.29 -9.78 31.16
C GLU A 219 1.81 -9.71 31.19
N LYS A 220 2.48 -10.47 30.30
CA LYS A 220 3.93 -10.46 30.19
C LYS A 220 4.50 -9.06 29.87
N ASN A 221 3.73 -8.24 29.17
CA ASN A 221 4.09 -6.87 28.81
C ASN A 221 3.55 -5.80 29.78
N GLY A 222 3.19 -6.20 31.00
CA GLY A 222 2.76 -5.30 32.07
C GLY A 222 1.28 -4.94 32.09
N GLY A 223 0.46 -5.81 31.51
CA GLY A 223 -0.99 -5.69 31.47
C GLY A 223 -1.53 -4.99 30.24
N LYS A 224 -2.85 -5.07 30.05
CA LYS A 224 -3.54 -4.59 28.86
C LYS A 224 -3.26 -3.10 28.56
N GLU A 225 -3.32 -2.27 29.56
CA GLU A 225 -3.14 -0.83 29.40
C GLU A 225 -1.72 -0.46 28.93
N LYS A 226 -0.71 -1.06 29.53
CA LYS A 226 0.69 -0.86 29.14
C LYS A 226 0.98 -1.46 27.78
N TYR A 227 0.44 -2.64 27.47
CA TYR A 227 0.59 -3.30 26.18
C TYR A 227 0.15 -2.41 25.00
N TYR A 228 -1.01 -1.77 25.08
CA TYR A 228 -1.49 -0.89 24.02
C TYR A 228 -0.71 0.43 23.89
N ARG A 229 0.13 0.77 24.86
CA ARG A 229 1.02 1.93 24.82
C ARG A 229 2.42 1.60 24.29
N LEU A 230 2.73 0.34 24.09
CA LEU A 230 4.03 -0.07 23.54
C LEU A 230 4.19 0.42 22.11
N LYS A 231 5.35 1.00 21.82
CA LYS A 231 5.74 1.37 20.44
C LYS A 231 6.11 0.16 19.60
N ALA A 232 6.63 -0.88 20.25
CA ALA A 232 6.93 -2.17 19.66
C ALA A 232 6.74 -3.26 20.72
N ILE A 233 6.31 -4.45 20.31
CA ILE A 233 6.23 -5.62 21.20
C ILE A 233 7.65 -6.16 21.36
N PRO A 234 8.19 -6.24 22.60
CA PRO A 234 9.50 -6.83 22.82
C PRO A 234 9.52 -8.30 22.35
N PRO A 235 10.66 -8.80 21.86
CA PRO A 235 10.82 -10.20 21.58
C PRO A 235 10.53 -11.04 22.84
N PHE A 236 9.80 -12.12 22.69
CA PHE A 236 9.56 -13.07 23.76
C PHE A 236 9.65 -14.51 23.24
N ASP A 237 10.06 -15.39 24.13
CA ASP A 237 10.08 -16.81 23.84
C ASP A 237 8.67 -17.38 23.92
N PHE A 238 8.12 -17.68 22.77
CA PHE A 238 6.78 -18.19 22.61
C PHE A 238 6.59 -19.54 23.31
N GLN A 239 7.57 -20.44 23.21
CA GLN A 239 7.48 -21.77 23.81
C GLN A 239 7.46 -21.68 25.33
N THR A 240 8.33 -20.85 25.89
CA THR A 240 8.36 -20.60 27.34
C THR A 240 7.06 -19.97 27.81
N LEU A 241 6.51 -19.01 27.09
CA LEU A 241 5.25 -18.35 27.45
C LEU A 241 4.07 -19.32 27.44
N VAL A 242 3.94 -20.10 26.38
CA VAL A 242 2.85 -21.10 26.25
C VAL A 242 3.03 -22.26 27.24
N GLY A 243 4.23 -22.77 27.38
CA GLY A 243 4.53 -23.89 28.31
C GLY A 243 4.29 -23.55 29.79
N GLN A 244 4.50 -22.31 30.19
CA GLN A 244 4.23 -21.84 31.55
C GLN A 244 2.74 -21.68 31.88
N LYS A 245 1.92 -21.32 30.85
CA LYS A 245 0.51 -20.96 31.07
C LYS A 245 -0.46 -22.12 30.75
N VAL A 246 -0.11 -22.99 29.82
CA VAL A 246 -1.03 -24.03 29.33
C VAL A 246 -0.82 -25.39 30.04
N GLY A 247 0.27 -25.52 30.79
CA GLY A 247 0.66 -26.80 31.36
C GLY A 247 0.93 -27.83 30.23
N ARG A 248 1.91 -28.68 30.41
CA ARG A 248 2.05 -29.86 29.54
C ARG A 248 0.96 -30.84 29.92
N GLY A 249 -0.18 -30.74 29.25
CA GLY A 249 -1.19 -31.77 29.28
C GLY A 249 -0.96 -32.81 28.21
#